data_2d639d76c3208a78c838acfcdceaab09
#
_entry.id   2d639d76c3208a78c838acfcdceaab09
#
_cell.length_a   1.000
_cell.length_b   1.000
_cell.length_c   1.000
_cell.angle_alpha   90.00
_cell.angle_beta   90.00
_cell.angle_gamma   90.00
#
_symmetry.space_group_name_H-M   'P 1'
#
loop_
_entity.id
_entity.type
_entity.pdbx_description
1 polymer ?
#
loop_
_entity_poly.entity_id
_entity_poly.type
_entity_poly.pdbx_seq_one_letter_code
_entity_poly.pdbx_strand_id
1 'polypeptide(L)'
;MDTNPLRHEKVSLWFCVGLFLVVILATGCAHYPINQPLKQVDPQSGYRGKYTGVPGNSENLLLYLTFSGGGTRAAALSYGVLEELRKTEGIIDGRKRRLLDEIDGISSVSGGSFTAGYYGLFGDRIFEDFENKFLKKNIQGALTVRTFLNPINWFRLYSDTFDRSDLAAEYYDKHIFEGRTFSDIAARKGPMIMMNATDMTYGLRIGFNQDAFDLICSDLSRFTVARAAAASSAVPMLLSPITLRNYAGTCGFRIPEGFEGVLGGRSISERQLFLANNIAPFLDSQKKPYIHLVDGGVSDNLGLRAVLDRVIARGSVWETIKGTSMENVHKVAIIVVNAETQPDTKWDRSEGIPGIGAMMSAYSSIGIERYNKETEALLK
;
A
#
# COMPACT_ATOMS: atom_id res chain seq x y z
N MET A 1 52.87 45.76 8.58
CA MET A 1 51.81 44.76 8.70
C MET A 1 50.94 44.78 7.42
N ASP A 2 51.26 43.92 6.46
CA ASP A 2 50.64 43.91 5.13
C ASP A 2 49.47 42.95 5.13
N THR A 3 48.29 43.48 5.36
CA THR A 3 47.06 42.70 5.26
C THR A 3 46.52 42.79 3.83
N ASN A 4 46.95 41.87 3.00
CA ASN A 4 46.53 41.81 1.60
C ASN A 4 45.07 41.28 1.51
N PRO A 5 44.02 42.10 1.27
CA PRO A 5 42.62 41.75 1.27
C PRO A 5 42.28 40.74 0.17
N LEU A 6 43.04 40.70 -0.92
CA LEU A 6 42.84 39.78 -2.06
C LEU A 6 43.14 38.30 -1.71
N ARG A 7 43.83 38.02 -0.62
CA ARG A 7 44.14 36.66 -0.17
C ARG A 7 42.96 36.03 0.57
N HIS A 8 42.20 36.83 1.31
CA HIS A 8 41.00 36.38 2.02
C HIS A 8 39.84 36.09 1.06
N GLU A 9 39.63 36.89 0.03
CA GLU A 9 38.59 36.64 -0.97
C GLU A 9 38.85 35.36 -1.79
N LYS A 10 40.11 35.13 -2.19
CA LYS A 10 40.45 33.88 -2.91
C LYS A 10 40.26 32.63 -2.07
N VAL A 11 40.61 32.64 -0.79
CA VAL A 11 40.40 31.53 0.13
C VAL A 11 38.91 31.26 0.32
N SER A 12 38.09 32.30 0.48
CA SER A 12 36.63 32.19 0.58
C SER A 12 36.03 31.62 -0.69
N LEU A 13 36.45 32.04 -1.87
CA LEU A 13 35.96 31.54 -3.16
C LEU A 13 36.29 30.04 -3.34
N TRP A 14 37.53 29.65 -3.04
CA TRP A 14 37.94 28.23 -3.13
C TRP A 14 37.20 27.33 -2.13
N PHE A 15 36.90 27.85 -0.95
CA PHE A 15 36.10 27.15 0.05
C PHE A 15 34.65 26.98 -0.42
N CYS A 16 34.06 28.04 -0.98
CA CYS A 16 32.71 27.98 -1.56
C CYS A 16 32.65 27.03 -2.78
N VAL A 17 33.63 27.05 -3.67
CA VAL A 17 33.75 26.15 -4.81
C VAL A 17 33.95 24.70 -4.35
N GLY A 18 34.79 24.46 -3.35
CA GLY A 18 35.01 23.16 -2.75
C GLY A 18 33.75 22.61 -2.09
N LEU A 19 33.05 23.45 -1.33
CA LEU A 19 31.77 23.08 -0.71
C LEU A 19 30.71 22.78 -1.77
N PHE A 20 30.62 23.58 -2.83
CA PHE A 20 29.71 23.40 -3.95
C PHE A 20 30.00 22.08 -4.73
N LEU A 21 31.29 21.78 -4.96
CA LEU A 21 31.70 20.50 -5.58
C LEU A 21 31.38 19.28 -4.70
N VAL A 22 31.61 19.37 -3.38
CA VAL A 22 31.24 18.30 -2.44
C VAL A 22 29.73 18.09 -2.43
N VAL A 23 28.96 19.16 -2.50
CA VAL A 23 27.50 19.12 -2.58
C VAL A 23 27.06 18.48 -3.89
N ILE A 24 27.62 18.85 -5.04
CA ILE A 24 27.31 18.25 -6.35
C ILE A 24 27.67 16.74 -6.37
N LEU A 25 28.81 16.36 -5.81
CA LEU A 25 29.21 14.96 -5.72
C LEU A 25 28.32 14.14 -4.77
N ALA A 26 27.72 14.78 -3.76
CA ALA A 26 26.77 14.14 -2.86
C ALA A 26 25.35 13.99 -3.46
N THR A 27 24.97 14.77 -4.45
CA THR A 27 23.61 14.76 -5.05
C THR A 27 23.37 13.64 -6.03
N GLY A 28 24.42 13.10 -6.68
CA GLY A 28 24.31 12.02 -7.65
C GLY A 28 24.01 10.63 -7.07
N CYS A 29 23.92 10.49 -5.73
CA CYS A 29 23.85 9.18 -5.06
C CYS A 29 22.50 8.88 -4.40
N ALA A 30 21.52 9.77 -4.40
CA ALA A 30 20.21 9.48 -3.83
C ALA A 30 19.41 8.59 -4.79
N HIS A 31 19.09 7.38 -4.33
CA HIS A 31 18.30 6.41 -5.09
C HIS A 31 17.25 5.80 -4.17
N TYR A 32 16.07 5.47 -4.71
CA TYR A 32 15.07 4.74 -3.95
C TYR A 32 15.58 3.35 -3.57
N PRO A 33 15.15 2.79 -2.41
CA PRO A 33 15.47 1.42 -2.05
C PRO A 33 14.92 0.44 -3.08
N ILE A 34 15.80 -0.26 -3.80
CA ILE A 34 15.41 -1.23 -4.83
C ILE A 34 14.83 -2.48 -4.16
N ASN A 35 13.63 -2.90 -4.60
CA ASN A 35 13.05 -4.17 -4.18
C ASN A 35 13.96 -5.35 -4.59
N GLN A 36 14.07 -6.34 -3.71
CA GLN A 36 15.00 -7.45 -3.94
C GLN A 36 14.45 -8.46 -4.96
N PRO A 37 15.28 -9.00 -5.87
CA PRO A 37 14.85 -10.05 -6.77
C PRO A 37 14.57 -11.35 -6.01
N LEU A 38 13.54 -12.08 -6.43
CA LEU A 38 13.26 -13.43 -5.99
C LEU A 38 14.11 -14.43 -6.82
N LYS A 39 14.83 -15.32 -6.16
CA LYS A 39 15.66 -16.31 -6.85
C LYS A 39 14.84 -17.36 -7.58
N GLN A 40 13.81 -17.86 -6.93
CA GLN A 40 12.91 -18.89 -7.43
C GLN A 40 11.57 -18.75 -6.75
N VAL A 41 10.48 -18.91 -7.53
CA VAL A 41 9.12 -18.98 -6.97
C VAL A 41 8.94 -20.31 -6.23
N ASP A 42 8.51 -20.20 -4.97
CA ASP A 42 8.03 -21.32 -4.18
C ASP A 42 6.59 -21.05 -3.74
N PRO A 43 5.59 -21.74 -4.32
CA PRO A 43 4.19 -21.53 -3.97
C PRO A 43 3.84 -21.91 -2.51
N GLN A 44 4.74 -22.58 -1.79
CA GLN A 44 4.54 -23.00 -0.40
C GLN A 44 5.16 -22.02 0.60
N SER A 45 5.91 -21.03 0.13
CA SER A 45 6.62 -20.07 0.99
C SER A 45 6.22 -18.61 0.70
N GLY A 46 6.65 -17.70 1.58
CA GLY A 46 6.39 -16.28 1.48
C GLY A 46 5.06 -15.84 2.10
N TYR A 47 4.83 -14.55 2.13
CA TYR A 47 3.64 -13.92 2.72
C TYR A 47 2.43 -14.05 1.80
N ARG A 48 1.65 -15.14 1.94
CA ARG A 48 0.52 -15.52 1.08
C ARG A 48 -0.73 -15.77 1.89
N GLY A 49 -1.88 -15.31 1.41
CA GLY A 49 -3.18 -15.52 2.06
C GLY A 49 -3.57 -17.00 2.24
N LYS A 50 -3.12 -17.86 1.34
CA LYS A 50 -3.39 -19.30 1.38
C LYS A 50 -2.84 -20.00 2.65
N TYR A 51 -1.77 -19.47 3.24
CA TYR A 51 -1.03 -20.12 4.34
C TYR A 51 -1.10 -19.33 5.64
N THR A 52 -1.81 -18.21 5.68
CA THR A 52 -1.96 -17.37 6.86
C THR A 52 -3.23 -17.69 7.65
N GLY A 53 -3.39 -18.94 8.10
CA GLY A 53 -4.37 -19.23 9.14
C GLY A 53 -3.93 -18.59 10.46
N VAL A 54 -4.84 -17.90 11.16
CA VAL A 54 -4.57 -17.34 12.48
C VAL A 54 -4.73 -18.44 13.52
N PRO A 55 -3.68 -18.82 14.26
CA PRO A 55 -3.79 -19.87 15.26
C PRO A 55 -4.84 -19.52 16.32
N GLY A 56 -5.80 -20.41 16.52
CA GLY A 56 -6.84 -20.25 17.53
C GLY A 56 -8.13 -19.60 17.04
N ASN A 57 -8.19 -19.07 15.82
CA ASN A 57 -9.44 -18.60 15.22
C ASN A 57 -10.45 -19.75 15.03
N SER A 58 -11.70 -19.38 14.82
CA SER A 58 -12.76 -20.30 14.45
C SER A 58 -12.47 -20.97 13.12
N GLU A 59 -12.69 -22.29 13.02
CA GLU A 59 -12.62 -23.01 11.75
C GLU A 59 -13.92 -22.87 10.92
N ASN A 60 -14.99 -22.30 11.51
CA ASN A 60 -16.29 -22.15 10.87
C ASN A 60 -16.59 -20.74 10.36
N LEU A 61 -15.82 -19.73 10.82
CA LEU A 61 -16.05 -18.32 10.47
C LEU A 61 -14.80 -17.75 9.77
N LEU A 62 -14.99 -17.17 8.60
CA LEU A 62 -14.02 -16.29 7.96
C LEU A 62 -14.45 -14.84 8.21
N LEU A 63 -13.70 -14.12 9.04
CA LEU A 63 -13.92 -12.70 9.31
C LEU A 63 -12.88 -11.85 8.59
N TYR A 64 -13.34 -11.07 7.62
CA TYR A 64 -12.48 -10.23 6.81
C TYR A 64 -12.86 -8.75 6.97
N LEU A 65 -11.87 -7.87 7.12
CA LEU A 65 -12.07 -6.43 7.20
C LEU A 65 -11.53 -5.75 5.95
N THR A 66 -12.17 -4.65 5.56
CA THR A 66 -11.61 -3.75 4.54
C THR A 66 -11.55 -2.33 5.08
N PHE A 67 -10.39 -1.69 4.96
CA PHE A 67 -10.14 -0.32 5.44
C PHE A 67 -9.92 0.59 4.25
N SER A 68 -10.83 1.53 4.05
CA SER A 68 -10.80 2.46 2.91
C SER A 68 -9.66 3.47 3.00
N GLY A 69 -9.41 4.13 1.87
CA GLY A 69 -8.63 5.36 1.81
C GLY A 69 -9.35 6.54 2.48
N GLY A 70 -8.64 7.64 2.67
CA GLY A 70 -9.17 8.88 3.27
C GLY A 70 -8.24 9.52 4.32
N GLY A 71 -6.94 9.28 4.21
CA GLY A 71 -5.90 9.88 5.06
C GLY A 71 -6.04 9.52 6.54
N THR A 72 -5.67 10.46 7.42
CA THR A 72 -5.72 10.22 8.88
C THR A 72 -7.13 9.91 9.39
N ARG A 73 -8.19 10.44 8.73
CA ARG A 73 -9.58 10.15 9.08
C ARG A 73 -9.89 8.65 8.88
N ALA A 74 -9.47 8.06 7.76
CA ALA A 74 -9.66 6.64 7.49
C ALA A 74 -8.87 5.77 8.48
N ALA A 75 -7.65 6.18 8.80
CA ALA A 75 -6.86 5.50 9.84
C ALA A 75 -7.55 5.53 11.21
N ALA A 76 -8.10 6.68 11.60
CA ALA A 76 -8.81 6.83 12.88
C ALA A 76 -10.11 6.01 12.93
N LEU A 77 -10.90 6.01 11.84
CA LEU A 77 -12.10 5.19 11.76
C LEU A 77 -11.76 3.69 11.85
N SER A 78 -10.75 3.25 11.10
CA SER A 78 -10.27 1.86 11.13
C SER A 78 -9.77 1.46 12.52
N TYR A 79 -9.06 2.36 13.20
CA TYR A 79 -8.63 2.16 14.57
C TYR A 79 -9.82 2.01 15.53
N GLY A 80 -10.83 2.88 15.42
CA GLY A 80 -12.04 2.81 16.25
C GLY A 80 -12.81 1.49 16.04
N VAL A 81 -12.85 0.97 14.81
CA VAL A 81 -13.46 -0.34 14.54
C VAL A 81 -12.67 -1.47 15.20
N LEU A 82 -11.32 -1.46 15.13
CA LEU A 82 -10.51 -2.45 15.86
C LEU A 82 -10.72 -2.35 17.37
N GLU A 83 -10.84 -1.13 17.90
CA GLU A 83 -11.11 -0.89 19.33
C GLU A 83 -12.47 -1.43 19.75
N GLU A 84 -13.49 -1.30 18.91
CA GLU A 84 -14.82 -1.85 19.17
C GLU A 84 -14.80 -3.40 19.10
N LEU A 85 -14.15 -3.98 18.09
CA LEU A 85 -14.00 -5.43 17.99
C LEU A 85 -13.21 -6.02 19.16
N ARG A 86 -12.25 -5.25 19.72
CA ARG A 86 -11.52 -5.63 20.95
C ARG A 86 -12.44 -5.76 22.16
N LYS A 87 -13.46 -4.88 22.27
CA LYS A 87 -14.39 -4.84 23.40
C LYS A 87 -15.58 -5.79 23.20
N THR A 88 -15.83 -6.19 21.96
CA THR A 88 -16.97 -7.04 21.61
C THR A 88 -16.62 -8.51 21.71
N GLU A 89 -17.45 -9.25 22.47
CA GLU A 89 -17.34 -10.69 22.59
C GLU A 89 -18.57 -11.37 21.98
N GLY A 90 -18.37 -12.50 21.31
CA GLY A 90 -19.44 -13.30 20.71
C GLY A 90 -19.30 -14.79 21.08
N ILE A 91 -20.40 -15.52 20.92
CA ILE A 91 -20.34 -17.00 21.00
C ILE A 91 -20.08 -17.54 19.60
N ILE A 92 -18.85 -18.03 19.38
CA ILE A 92 -18.40 -18.61 18.12
C ILE A 92 -17.93 -20.04 18.43
N ASP A 93 -18.45 -21.02 17.70
CA ASP A 93 -18.20 -22.45 17.93
C ASP A 93 -18.49 -22.89 19.37
N GLY A 94 -19.54 -22.33 19.98
CA GLY A 94 -19.93 -22.62 21.36
C GLY A 94 -18.99 -22.06 22.42
N ARG A 95 -18.02 -21.24 22.06
CA ARG A 95 -17.05 -20.60 22.96
C ARG A 95 -17.19 -19.08 22.93
N LYS A 96 -16.99 -18.46 24.07
CA LYS A 96 -16.91 -17.00 24.16
C LYS A 96 -15.56 -16.54 23.61
N ARG A 97 -15.59 -15.67 22.60
CA ARG A 97 -14.41 -15.19 21.88
C ARG A 97 -14.47 -13.69 21.68
N ARG A 98 -13.33 -13.03 21.75
CA ARG A 98 -13.17 -11.62 21.39
C ARG A 98 -13.16 -11.50 19.87
N LEU A 99 -14.03 -10.66 19.30
CA LEU A 99 -14.16 -10.57 17.84
C LEU A 99 -12.88 -10.09 17.16
N LEU A 100 -12.06 -9.29 17.83
CA LEU A 100 -10.77 -8.86 17.30
C LEU A 100 -9.84 -10.03 16.98
N ASP A 101 -9.87 -11.10 17.80
CA ASP A 101 -9.02 -12.26 17.62
C ASP A 101 -9.48 -13.16 16.48
N GLU A 102 -10.72 -13.05 16.06
CA GLU A 102 -11.29 -13.83 14.95
C GLU A 102 -11.04 -13.22 13.56
N ILE A 103 -10.31 -12.10 13.47
CA ILE A 103 -9.98 -11.50 12.18
C ILE A 103 -8.96 -12.38 11.44
N ASP A 104 -9.32 -12.86 10.25
CA ASP A 104 -8.46 -13.67 9.39
C ASP A 104 -7.69 -12.82 8.39
N GLY A 105 -8.26 -11.70 7.96
CA GLY A 105 -7.60 -10.80 7.02
C GLY A 105 -8.11 -9.37 7.03
N ILE A 106 -7.22 -8.46 6.65
CA ILE A 106 -7.51 -7.03 6.50
C ILE A 106 -6.96 -6.57 5.16
N SER A 107 -7.84 -6.14 4.26
CA SER A 107 -7.45 -5.42 3.06
C SER A 107 -7.53 -3.91 3.32
N SER A 108 -6.54 -3.16 2.88
CA SER A 108 -6.44 -1.75 3.27
C SER A 108 -5.89 -0.87 2.15
N VAL A 109 -6.24 0.41 2.22
CA VAL A 109 -5.90 1.41 1.22
C VAL A 109 -5.51 2.72 1.90
N SER A 110 -4.45 3.37 1.42
CA SER A 110 -4.07 4.73 1.82
C SER A 110 -4.01 4.89 3.35
N GLY A 111 -4.80 5.79 3.93
CA GLY A 111 -4.87 5.98 5.38
C GLY A 111 -5.19 4.71 6.18
N GLY A 112 -6.08 3.85 5.67
CA GLY A 112 -6.41 2.57 6.28
C GLY A 112 -5.22 1.61 6.37
N SER A 113 -4.24 1.72 5.46
CA SER A 113 -3.04 0.89 5.44
C SER A 113 -2.09 1.15 6.62
N PHE A 114 -2.12 2.35 7.19
CA PHE A 114 -1.34 2.63 8.41
C PHE A 114 -1.89 1.85 9.61
N THR A 115 -3.20 1.86 9.79
CA THR A 115 -3.85 1.09 10.88
C THR A 115 -3.69 -0.41 10.67
N ALA A 116 -3.94 -0.90 9.45
CA ALA A 116 -3.80 -2.32 9.13
C ALA A 116 -2.36 -2.82 9.31
N GLY A 117 -1.37 -2.08 8.78
CA GLY A 117 0.05 -2.43 8.90
C GLY A 117 0.55 -2.39 10.33
N TYR A 118 0.12 -1.38 11.11
CA TYR A 118 0.49 -1.29 12.52
C TYR A 118 -0.09 -2.46 13.32
N TYR A 119 -1.38 -2.77 13.13
CA TYR A 119 -2.01 -3.92 13.77
C TYR A 119 -1.36 -5.23 13.33
N GLY A 120 -1.06 -5.38 12.04
CA GLY A 120 -0.37 -6.55 11.50
C GLY A 120 1.00 -6.82 12.14
N LEU A 121 1.76 -5.76 12.41
CA LEU A 121 3.08 -5.85 13.04
C LEU A 121 3.02 -6.03 14.56
N PHE A 122 2.16 -5.28 15.23
CA PHE A 122 2.28 -5.09 16.68
C PHE A 122 1.07 -5.60 17.48
N GLY A 123 -0.02 -6.02 16.81
CA GLY A 123 -1.21 -6.53 17.50
C GLY A 123 -1.82 -5.52 18.46
N ASP A 124 -2.16 -5.97 19.65
CA ASP A 124 -2.83 -5.18 20.69
C ASP A 124 -2.04 -3.94 21.13
N ARG A 125 -0.72 -3.86 20.85
CA ARG A 125 0.07 -2.65 21.07
C ARG A 125 -0.47 -1.44 20.30
N ILE A 126 -1.28 -1.65 19.26
CA ILE A 126 -1.95 -0.56 18.53
C ILE A 126 -2.79 0.31 19.47
N PHE A 127 -3.40 -0.28 20.50
CA PHE A 127 -4.23 0.43 21.48
C PHE A 127 -3.42 1.16 22.56
N GLU A 128 -2.11 0.97 22.61
CA GLU A 128 -1.21 1.60 23.58
C GLU A 128 -0.55 2.86 23.02
N ASP A 129 -0.06 2.82 21.80
CA ASP A 129 0.83 3.88 21.30
C ASP A 129 0.51 4.42 19.91
N PHE A 130 -0.32 3.77 19.10
CA PHE A 130 -0.61 4.20 17.72
C PHE A 130 -1.25 5.58 17.63
N GLU A 131 -2.14 5.93 18.55
CA GLU A 131 -2.70 7.27 18.60
C GLU A 131 -1.60 8.34 18.71
N ASN A 132 -0.64 8.13 19.61
CA ASN A 132 0.43 9.08 19.85
C ASN A 132 1.51 9.04 18.75
N LYS A 133 1.72 7.89 18.11
CA LYS A 133 2.69 7.74 17.03
C LYS A 133 2.18 8.23 15.68
N PHE A 134 0.87 8.12 15.43
CA PHE A 134 0.29 8.43 14.13
C PHE A 134 -0.94 9.36 14.22
N LEU A 135 -2.03 8.96 14.87
CA LEU A 135 -3.32 9.67 14.75
C LEU A 135 -3.27 11.11 15.27
N LYS A 136 -2.52 11.36 16.35
CA LYS A 136 -2.35 12.69 16.95
C LYS A 136 -1.15 13.47 16.39
N LYS A 137 -0.45 12.94 15.37
CA LYS A 137 0.71 13.61 14.76
C LYS A 137 0.31 14.37 13.50
N ASN A 138 0.87 15.56 13.35
CA ASN A 138 0.80 16.29 12.09
C ASN A 138 1.85 15.74 11.10
N ILE A 139 1.52 14.60 10.49
CA ILE A 139 2.42 13.91 9.53
C ILE A 139 2.68 14.79 8.31
N GLN A 140 1.63 15.44 7.76
CA GLN A 140 1.80 16.33 6.60
C GLN A 140 2.76 17.50 6.92
N GLY A 141 2.60 18.13 8.08
CA GLY A 141 3.51 19.18 8.53
C GLY A 141 4.95 18.67 8.68
N ALA A 142 5.14 17.49 9.27
CA ALA A 142 6.46 16.88 9.42
C ALA A 142 7.13 16.59 8.07
N LEU A 143 6.38 16.05 7.10
CA LEU A 143 6.87 15.80 5.75
C LEU A 143 7.18 17.10 5.00
N THR A 144 6.34 18.12 5.14
CA THR A 144 6.57 19.46 4.57
C THR A 144 7.87 20.07 5.11
N VAL A 145 8.08 20.02 6.42
CA VAL A 145 9.32 20.49 7.05
C VAL A 145 10.54 19.73 6.50
N ARG A 146 10.47 18.40 6.41
CA ARG A 146 11.56 17.58 5.86
C ARG A 146 11.86 17.90 4.40
N THR A 147 10.83 18.15 3.61
CA THR A 147 10.96 18.46 2.17
C THR A 147 11.53 19.85 1.95
N PHE A 148 11.01 20.87 2.65
CA PHE A 148 11.31 22.27 2.32
C PHE A 148 12.33 22.94 3.25
N LEU A 149 12.48 22.48 4.50
CA LEU A 149 13.37 23.12 5.47
C LEU A 149 14.66 22.34 5.73
N ASN A 150 14.88 21.18 5.12
CA ASN A 150 16.13 20.43 5.25
C ASN A 150 16.95 20.52 3.94
N PRO A 151 18.06 21.29 3.92
CA PRO A 151 18.89 21.46 2.74
C PRO A 151 19.46 20.15 2.19
N ILE A 152 19.76 19.16 3.04
CA ILE A 152 20.25 17.85 2.61
C ILE A 152 19.20 17.15 1.75
N ASN A 153 17.91 17.26 2.12
CA ASN A 153 16.83 16.64 1.34
C ASN A 153 16.57 17.37 0.01
N TRP A 154 16.86 18.66 -0.10
CA TRP A 154 16.79 19.35 -1.40
C TRP A 154 17.71 18.70 -2.42
N PHE A 155 18.95 18.41 -2.01
CA PHE A 155 19.88 17.71 -2.89
C PHE A 155 19.42 16.30 -3.22
N ARG A 156 18.87 15.56 -2.25
CA ARG A 156 18.35 14.21 -2.50
C ARG A 156 17.15 14.22 -3.45
N LEU A 157 16.25 15.19 -3.31
CA LEU A 157 15.07 15.38 -4.15
C LEU A 157 15.39 15.90 -5.56
N TYR A 158 16.62 16.33 -5.82
CA TYR A 158 17.08 16.69 -7.16
C TYR A 158 17.46 15.44 -7.98
N SER A 159 17.52 14.28 -7.38
CA SER A 159 17.76 13.02 -8.08
C SER A 159 16.49 12.56 -8.84
N ASP A 160 16.66 12.08 -10.07
CA ASP A 160 15.58 11.49 -10.87
C ASP A 160 15.06 10.16 -10.30
N THR A 161 15.75 9.59 -9.31
CA THR A 161 15.46 8.28 -8.73
C THR A 161 15.17 8.30 -7.23
N PHE A 162 14.91 9.48 -6.66
CA PHE A 162 14.54 9.64 -5.25
C PHE A 162 13.61 10.85 -5.09
N ASP A 163 12.45 10.66 -4.48
CA ASP A 163 11.45 11.73 -4.40
C ASP A 163 10.72 11.75 -3.04
N ARG A 164 9.68 12.59 -2.96
CA ARG A 164 8.91 12.88 -1.72
C ARG A 164 8.32 11.64 -1.07
N SER A 165 7.87 10.66 -1.86
CA SER A 165 7.36 9.40 -1.30
C SER A 165 8.46 8.53 -0.69
N ASP A 166 9.69 8.61 -1.19
CA ASP A 166 10.82 7.93 -0.56
C ASP A 166 11.17 8.58 0.79
N LEU A 167 11.15 9.94 0.87
CA LEU A 167 11.28 10.65 2.15
C LEU A 167 10.14 10.32 3.12
N ALA A 168 8.91 10.17 2.61
CA ALA A 168 7.77 9.77 3.43
C ALA A 168 7.94 8.34 3.95
N ALA A 169 8.37 7.41 3.11
CA ALA A 169 8.65 6.02 3.51
C ALA A 169 9.71 5.95 4.61
N GLU A 170 10.80 6.72 4.50
CA GLU A 170 11.82 6.82 5.55
C GLU A 170 11.26 7.38 6.88
N TYR A 171 10.38 8.38 6.78
CA TYR A 171 9.73 8.93 7.96
C TYR A 171 8.81 7.90 8.63
N TYR A 172 7.98 7.20 7.85
CA TYR A 172 7.08 6.17 8.35
C TYR A 172 7.85 4.99 8.94
N ASP A 173 8.95 4.60 8.30
CA ASP A 173 9.81 3.53 8.76
C ASP A 173 10.37 3.82 10.15
N LYS A 174 10.94 5.01 10.31
CA LYS A 174 11.57 5.43 11.57
C LYS A 174 10.57 5.67 12.70
N HIS A 175 9.41 6.29 12.41
CA HIS A 175 8.53 6.84 13.44
C HIS A 175 7.27 6.03 13.70
N ILE A 176 6.89 5.14 12.77
CA ILE A 176 5.64 4.38 12.85
C ILE A 176 5.92 2.88 12.84
N PHE A 177 6.64 2.37 11.83
CA PHE A 177 6.78 0.93 11.58
C PHE A 177 8.10 0.32 12.08
N GLU A 178 9.00 1.10 12.65
CA GLU A 178 10.20 0.65 13.39
C GLU A 178 11.14 -0.25 12.55
N GLY A 179 11.30 0.04 11.25
CA GLY A 179 12.15 -0.73 10.34
C GLY A 179 11.61 -2.12 9.97
N ARG A 180 10.34 -2.40 10.28
CA ARG A 180 9.74 -3.73 10.09
C ARG A 180 9.38 -4.02 8.65
N THR A 181 9.46 -5.30 8.29
CA THR A 181 9.20 -5.83 6.94
C THR A 181 8.00 -6.78 6.92
N PHE A 182 7.63 -7.27 5.75
CA PHE A 182 6.57 -8.28 5.62
C PHE A 182 6.94 -9.61 6.26
N SER A 183 8.24 -9.94 6.40
CA SER A 183 8.64 -11.11 7.18
C SER A 183 8.29 -10.99 8.66
N ASP A 184 8.31 -9.76 9.23
CA ASP A 184 7.90 -9.53 10.62
C ASP A 184 6.39 -9.71 10.80
N ILE A 185 5.56 -9.26 9.84
CA ILE A 185 4.12 -9.53 9.85
C ILE A 185 3.86 -11.04 9.79
N ALA A 186 4.54 -11.75 8.88
CA ALA A 186 4.40 -13.21 8.74
C ALA A 186 4.80 -13.95 10.02
N ALA A 187 5.89 -13.53 10.67
CA ALA A 187 6.39 -14.15 11.89
C ALA A 187 5.41 -14.03 13.08
N ARG A 188 4.58 -12.97 13.10
CA ARG A 188 3.59 -12.76 14.17
C ARG A 188 2.42 -13.75 14.10
N LYS A 189 2.15 -14.37 12.95
CA LYS A 189 1.02 -15.28 12.70
C LYS A 189 -0.34 -14.65 13.06
N GLY A 190 -0.50 -13.37 12.84
CA GLY A 190 -1.77 -12.65 12.93
C GLY A 190 -2.55 -12.68 11.63
N PRO A 191 -3.60 -11.84 11.51
CA PRO A 191 -4.41 -11.76 10.29
C PRO A 191 -3.56 -11.39 9.06
N MET A 192 -3.99 -11.86 7.90
CA MET A 192 -3.39 -11.46 6.61
C MET A 192 -3.61 -9.97 6.37
N ILE A 193 -2.56 -9.20 6.31
CA ILE A 193 -2.62 -7.77 5.99
C ILE A 193 -2.30 -7.59 4.51
N MET A 194 -3.26 -7.07 3.74
CA MET A 194 -3.08 -6.75 2.34
C MET A 194 -3.20 -5.24 2.15
N MET A 195 -2.08 -4.56 2.01
CA MET A 195 -2.05 -3.18 1.57
C MET A 195 -2.20 -3.14 0.06
N ASN A 196 -2.93 -2.17 -0.47
CA ASN A 196 -3.17 -2.04 -1.91
C ASN A 196 -2.65 -0.70 -2.42
N ALA A 197 -1.97 -0.76 -3.56
CA ALA A 197 -1.57 0.40 -4.35
C ALA A 197 -2.06 0.24 -5.79
N THR A 198 -1.92 1.27 -6.60
CA THR A 198 -2.34 1.27 -8.01
C THR A 198 -1.13 1.42 -8.93
N ASP A 199 -0.96 0.55 -9.91
CA ASP A 199 -0.03 0.80 -11.02
C ASP A 199 -0.49 2.00 -11.83
N MET A 200 0.36 3.00 -11.95
CA MET A 200 0.02 4.28 -12.59
C MET A 200 -0.29 4.15 -14.08
N THR A 201 0.28 3.13 -14.76
CA THR A 201 0.16 2.97 -16.22
C THR A 201 -1.16 2.31 -16.62
N TYR A 202 -1.54 1.23 -15.94
CA TYR A 202 -2.71 0.42 -16.31
C TYR A 202 -3.88 0.56 -15.34
N GLY A 203 -3.72 1.30 -14.24
CA GLY A 203 -4.75 1.41 -13.19
C GLY A 203 -5.01 0.08 -12.47
N LEU A 204 -4.08 -0.88 -12.57
CA LEU A 204 -4.22 -2.18 -11.93
C LEU A 204 -3.93 -2.07 -10.43
N ARG A 205 -4.80 -2.65 -9.61
CA ARG A 205 -4.55 -2.81 -8.18
C ARG A 205 -3.42 -3.81 -7.96
N ILE A 206 -2.43 -3.40 -7.20
CA ILE A 206 -1.30 -4.23 -6.75
C ILE A 206 -1.42 -4.41 -5.23
N GLY A 207 -1.69 -5.64 -4.80
CA GLY A 207 -1.68 -6.00 -3.39
C GLY A 207 -0.29 -6.41 -2.92
N PHE A 208 0.13 -5.94 -1.75
CA PHE A 208 1.41 -6.33 -1.16
C PHE A 208 1.27 -7.73 -0.52
N ASN A 209 1.38 -8.74 -1.35
CA ASN A 209 1.49 -10.16 -1.00
C ASN A 209 2.45 -10.86 -1.96
N GLN A 210 2.97 -12.02 -1.58
CA GLN A 210 3.97 -12.70 -2.40
C GLN A 210 3.40 -13.21 -3.73
N ASP A 211 2.09 -13.54 -3.81
CA ASP A 211 1.48 -13.97 -5.07
C ASP A 211 1.55 -12.87 -6.15
N ALA A 212 1.31 -11.59 -5.76
CA ALA A 212 1.47 -10.46 -6.67
C ALA A 212 2.93 -10.16 -6.98
N PHE A 213 3.83 -10.34 -6.02
CA PHE A 213 5.26 -10.09 -6.18
C PHE A 213 5.97 -11.21 -6.99
N ASP A 214 5.41 -12.40 -7.06
CA ASP A 214 5.90 -13.46 -7.94
C ASP A 214 5.78 -13.10 -9.42
N LEU A 215 4.73 -12.35 -9.82
CA LEU A 215 4.56 -11.86 -11.20
C LEU A 215 5.76 -11.07 -11.68
N ILE A 216 6.37 -10.31 -10.78
CA ILE A 216 7.52 -9.45 -11.06
C ILE A 216 8.83 -10.02 -10.53
N CYS A 217 8.84 -11.28 -10.13
CA CYS A 217 9.99 -11.99 -9.55
C CYS A 217 10.67 -11.19 -8.42
N SER A 218 9.90 -10.63 -7.50
CA SER A 218 10.41 -9.84 -6.39
C SER A 218 10.11 -10.48 -5.03
N ASP A 219 11.07 -10.42 -4.12
CA ASP A 219 10.95 -10.92 -2.75
C ASP A 219 10.28 -9.88 -1.85
N LEU A 220 9.02 -10.14 -1.46
CA LEU A 220 8.27 -9.27 -0.56
C LEU A 220 8.77 -9.38 0.90
N SER A 221 9.36 -10.48 1.30
CA SER A 221 9.73 -10.72 2.71
C SER A 221 10.62 -9.61 3.28
N ARG A 222 11.47 -9.04 2.44
CA ARG A 222 12.43 -7.97 2.79
C ARG A 222 11.90 -6.56 2.50
N PHE A 223 10.70 -6.44 1.96
CA PHE A 223 10.09 -5.15 1.68
C PHE A 223 9.55 -4.53 2.97
N THR A 224 9.87 -3.25 3.23
CA THR A 224 9.42 -2.59 4.46
C THR A 224 7.94 -2.25 4.40
N VAL A 225 7.24 -2.43 5.52
CA VAL A 225 5.83 -2.08 5.66
C VAL A 225 5.61 -0.58 5.45
N ALA A 226 6.57 0.23 5.88
CA ALA A 226 6.58 1.67 5.65
C ALA A 226 6.52 2.05 4.17
N ARG A 227 7.30 1.35 3.33
CA ARG A 227 7.33 1.61 1.89
C ARG A 227 6.04 1.16 1.19
N ALA A 228 5.44 0.07 1.65
CA ALA A 228 4.12 -0.37 1.18
C ALA A 228 3.03 0.63 1.58
N ALA A 229 3.04 1.15 2.82
CA ALA A 229 2.14 2.19 3.27
C ALA A 229 2.33 3.50 2.48
N ALA A 230 3.58 3.88 2.18
CA ALA A 230 3.88 5.03 1.33
C ALA A 230 3.33 4.84 -0.09
N ALA A 231 3.49 3.67 -0.70
CA ALA A 231 2.93 3.36 -2.02
C ALA A 231 1.40 3.40 -2.01
N SER A 232 0.79 2.79 -0.98
CA SER A 232 -0.66 2.77 -0.80
C SER A 232 -1.27 4.15 -0.60
N SER A 233 -0.49 5.11 -0.07
CA SER A 233 -0.91 6.49 0.23
C SER A 233 -0.23 7.54 -0.64
N ALA A 234 0.36 7.16 -1.76
CA ALA A 234 1.02 8.06 -2.71
C ALA A 234 -0.01 8.84 -3.54
N VAL A 235 -0.72 9.76 -2.86
CA VAL A 235 -1.74 10.62 -3.49
C VAL A 235 -1.08 11.51 -4.53
N PRO A 236 -1.51 11.46 -5.81
CA PRO A 236 -0.98 12.31 -6.85
C PRO A 236 -0.98 13.80 -6.45
N MET A 237 0.04 14.56 -6.88
CA MET A 237 0.35 15.95 -6.55
C MET A 237 0.96 16.16 -5.15
N LEU A 238 0.55 15.44 -4.11
CA LEU A 238 1.13 15.55 -2.77
C LEU A 238 2.41 14.72 -2.65
N LEU A 239 2.33 13.49 -3.12
CA LEU A 239 3.42 12.52 -3.12
C LEU A 239 3.74 12.07 -4.55
N SER A 240 4.95 11.58 -4.76
CA SER A 240 5.39 10.96 -6.00
C SER A 240 5.04 9.46 -6.02
N PRO A 241 5.04 8.80 -7.17
CA PRO A 241 4.90 7.35 -7.24
C PRO A 241 6.05 6.64 -6.50
N ILE A 242 5.76 5.50 -5.89
CA ILE A 242 6.79 4.56 -5.42
C ILE A 242 7.19 3.64 -6.57
N THR A 243 8.47 3.60 -6.88
CA THR A 243 9.00 2.79 -7.98
C THR A 243 9.44 1.41 -7.50
N LEU A 244 9.03 0.37 -8.25
CA LEU A 244 9.52 -0.99 -8.13
C LEU A 244 10.25 -1.38 -9.41
N ARG A 245 11.30 -2.19 -9.28
CA ARG A 245 11.96 -2.85 -10.40
C ARG A 245 11.24 -4.15 -10.73
N ASN A 246 10.99 -4.37 -12.01
CA ASN A 246 10.40 -5.61 -12.51
C ASN A 246 11.52 -6.59 -12.90
N TYR A 247 11.54 -7.77 -12.30
CA TYR A 247 12.48 -8.84 -12.57
C TYR A 247 11.80 -10.04 -13.28
N ALA A 248 10.60 -9.85 -13.83
CA ALA A 248 9.84 -10.91 -14.47
C ALA A 248 10.71 -11.72 -15.46
N GLY A 249 10.51 -13.03 -15.48
CA GLY A 249 11.30 -13.97 -16.27
C GLY A 249 12.55 -14.53 -15.59
N THR A 250 12.95 -14.02 -14.39
CA THR A 250 14.22 -14.46 -13.74
C THR A 250 14.02 -15.52 -12.65
N CYS A 251 12.79 -15.73 -12.14
CA CYS A 251 12.52 -16.59 -10.98
C CYS A 251 11.77 -17.89 -11.31
N GLY A 252 11.56 -18.19 -12.58
CA GLY A 252 10.81 -19.38 -13.00
C GLY A 252 9.31 -19.32 -12.71
N PHE A 253 8.75 -18.11 -12.51
CA PHE A 253 7.29 -17.94 -12.40
C PHE A 253 6.61 -18.44 -13.66
N ARG A 254 5.55 -19.25 -13.48
CA ARG A 254 4.67 -19.71 -14.55
C ARG A 254 3.27 -19.23 -14.26
N ILE A 255 2.61 -18.75 -15.30
CA ILE A 255 1.20 -18.36 -15.22
C ILE A 255 0.38 -19.63 -14.90
N PRO A 256 -0.54 -19.58 -13.92
CA PRO A 256 -1.43 -20.70 -13.67
C PRO A 256 -2.21 -21.10 -14.92
N GLU A 257 -2.40 -22.42 -15.18
CA GLU A 257 -3.00 -22.97 -16.41
C GLU A 257 -4.36 -22.33 -16.77
N GLY A 258 -5.19 -21.99 -15.78
CA GLY A 258 -6.45 -21.29 -16.01
C GLY A 258 -6.29 -19.89 -16.60
N PHE A 259 -5.17 -19.20 -16.30
CA PHE A 259 -4.86 -17.88 -16.83
C PHE A 259 -4.24 -17.92 -18.22
N GLU A 260 -3.46 -18.94 -18.53
CA GLU A 260 -2.92 -19.15 -19.89
C GLU A 260 -4.02 -19.26 -20.92
N GLY A 261 -5.11 -19.98 -20.59
CA GLY A 261 -6.28 -20.09 -21.45
C GLY A 261 -6.95 -18.76 -21.73
N VAL A 262 -7.02 -17.88 -20.73
CA VAL A 262 -7.62 -16.53 -20.87
C VAL A 262 -6.74 -15.62 -21.71
N LEU A 263 -5.43 -15.61 -21.52
CA LEU A 263 -4.49 -14.86 -22.35
C LEU A 263 -4.46 -15.36 -23.80
N GLY A 264 -4.71 -16.66 -24.02
CA GLY A 264 -4.85 -17.30 -25.34
C GLY A 264 -6.22 -17.09 -26.02
N GLY A 265 -7.10 -16.24 -25.44
CA GLY A 265 -8.42 -15.94 -26.02
C GLY A 265 -9.54 -16.88 -25.59
N ARG A 266 -9.32 -17.83 -24.69
CA ARG A 266 -10.35 -18.68 -24.07
C ARG A 266 -10.93 -18.01 -22.83
N SER A 267 -11.62 -16.90 -23.01
CA SER A 267 -12.22 -16.18 -21.87
C SER A 267 -13.56 -16.82 -21.47
N ILE A 268 -13.73 -17.02 -20.15
CA ILE A 268 -15.00 -17.45 -19.56
C ILE A 268 -15.85 -16.21 -19.20
N SER A 269 -15.22 -15.04 -18.98
CA SER A 269 -15.91 -13.77 -18.73
C SER A 269 -15.07 -12.58 -19.16
N GLU A 270 -15.75 -11.46 -19.52
CA GLU A 270 -15.08 -10.19 -19.84
C GLU A 270 -14.18 -9.69 -18.72
N ARG A 271 -14.57 -9.91 -17.46
CA ARG A 271 -13.78 -9.53 -16.28
C ARG A 271 -12.47 -10.30 -16.18
N GLN A 272 -12.48 -11.60 -16.46
CA GLN A 272 -11.26 -12.41 -16.47
C GLN A 272 -10.32 -11.96 -17.59
N LEU A 273 -10.84 -11.67 -18.78
CA LEU A 273 -10.07 -11.16 -19.89
C LEU A 273 -9.44 -9.79 -19.55
N PHE A 274 -10.23 -8.91 -18.93
CA PHE A 274 -9.72 -7.60 -18.47
C PHE A 274 -8.56 -7.76 -17.47
N LEU A 275 -8.72 -8.62 -16.46
CA LEU A 275 -7.68 -8.89 -15.47
C LEU A 275 -6.42 -9.51 -16.11
N ALA A 276 -6.59 -10.47 -17.01
CA ALA A 276 -5.48 -11.11 -17.71
C ALA A 276 -4.69 -10.11 -18.57
N ASN A 277 -5.38 -9.30 -19.36
CA ASN A 277 -4.76 -8.26 -20.20
C ASN A 277 -3.99 -7.22 -19.39
N ASN A 278 -4.48 -6.88 -18.20
CA ASN A 278 -3.79 -5.94 -17.31
C ASN A 278 -2.58 -6.55 -16.59
N ILE A 279 -2.57 -7.86 -16.38
CA ILE A 279 -1.44 -8.59 -15.76
C ILE A 279 -0.33 -8.87 -16.79
N ALA A 280 -0.67 -9.15 -18.04
CA ALA A 280 0.29 -9.53 -19.08
C ALA A 280 1.52 -8.61 -19.20
N PRO A 281 1.41 -7.26 -19.11
CA PRO A 281 2.57 -6.38 -19.19
C PRO A 281 3.58 -6.56 -18.05
N PHE A 282 3.14 -7.05 -16.88
CA PHE A 282 4.04 -7.26 -15.73
C PHE A 282 4.95 -8.47 -15.92
N LEU A 283 4.59 -9.38 -16.81
CA LEU A 283 5.34 -10.60 -17.10
C LEU A 283 6.51 -10.37 -18.06
N ASP A 284 6.64 -9.17 -18.61
CA ASP A 284 7.69 -8.79 -19.56
C ASP A 284 8.52 -7.63 -18.98
N SER A 285 9.61 -7.97 -18.30
CA SER A 285 10.52 -6.98 -17.69
C SER A 285 11.28 -6.14 -18.72
N GLN A 286 11.35 -6.54 -19.99
CA GLN A 286 11.96 -5.74 -21.04
C GLN A 286 11.03 -4.62 -21.50
N LYS A 287 9.73 -4.91 -21.63
CA LYS A 287 8.72 -3.90 -21.99
C LYS A 287 8.31 -3.02 -20.82
N LYS A 288 8.28 -3.57 -19.59
CA LYS A 288 7.91 -2.86 -18.37
C LYS A 288 9.00 -3.08 -17.29
N PRO A 289 10.19 -2.47 -17.43
CA PRO A 289 11.29 -2.67 -16.47
C PRO A 289 11.02 -2.05 -15.11
N TYR A 290 10.12 -1.06 -15.02
CA TYR A 290 9.73 -0.38 -13.79
C TYR A 290 8.22 -0.32 -13.64
N ILE A 291 7.77 -0.34 -12.39
CA ILE A 291 6.37 -0.22 -11.98
C ILE A 291 6.27 0.97 -11.05
N HIS A 292 5.43 1.94 -11.40
CA HIS A 292 5.22 3.15 -10.61
C HIS A 292 3.88 3.03 -9.89
N LEU A 293 3.93 2.96 -8.55
CA LEU A 293 2.77 2.78 -7.69
C LEU A 293 2.29 4.12 -7.14
N VAL A 294 1.02 4.39 -7.30
CA VAL A 294 0.29 5.52 -6.73
C VAL A 294 -0.76 5.03 -5.73
N ASP A 295 -1.46 5.96 -5.08
CA ASP A 295 -2.49 5.67 -4.07
C ASP A 295 -3.46 4.57 -4.52
N GLY A 296 -3.71 3.63 -3.63
CA GLY A 296 -4.59 2.49 -3.88
C GLY A 296 -6.05 2.88 -4.12
N GLY A 297 -6.46 4.07 -3.63
CA GLY A 297 -7.80 4.60 -3.83
C GLY A 297 -8.20 4.82 -5.29
N VAL A 298 -7.23 4.94 -6.19
CA VAL A 298 -7.47 5.08 -7.63
C VAL A 298 -8.12 3.83 -8.23
N SER A 299 -7.70 2.64 -7.78
CA SER A 299 -8.19 1.35 -8.31
C SER A 299 -9.15 0.60 -7.39
N ASP A 300 -9.11 0.85 -6.08
CA ASP A 300 -9.94 0.16 -5.07
C ASP A 300 -9.94 0.91 -3.74
N ASN A 301 -10.64 2.03 -3.65
CA ASN A 301 -10.60 2.85 -2.43
C ASN A 301 -11.20 2.16 -1.19
N LEU A 302 -12.09 1.20 -1.37
CA LEU A 302 -12.67 0.43 -0.25
C LEU A 302 -11.78 -0.73 0.22
N GLY A 303 -10.75 -1.11 -0.56
CA GLY A 303 -9.97 -2.32 -0.33
C GLY A 303 -10.76 -3.61 -0.57
N LEU A 304 -11.96 -3.50 -1.12
CA LEU A 304 -12.91 -4.60 -1.23
C LEU A 304 -12.68 -5.46 -2.48
N ARG A 305 -12.18 -4.86 -3.57
CA ARG A 305 -11.87 -5.59 -4.81
C ARG A 305 -10.74 -6.60 -4.62
N ALA A 306 -9.88 -6.40 -3.64
CA ALA A 306 -8.88 -7.39 -3.26
C ALA A 306 -9.48 -8.77 -2.93
N VAL A 307 -10.69 -8.78 -2.37
CA VAL A 307 -11.46 -9.99 -2.06
C VAL A 307 -12.35 -10.38 -3.25
N LEU A 308 -13.14 -9.43 -3.77
CA LEU A 308 -14.12 -9.67 -4.82
C LEU A 308 -13.50 -10.20 -6.12
N ASP A 309 -12.36 -9.65 -6.56
CA ASP A 309 -11.71 -10.11 -7.79
C ASP A 309 -11.29 -11.58 -7.72
N ARG A 310 -10.88 -12.06 -6.53
CA ARG A 310 -10.57 -13.48 -6.31
C ARG A 310 -11.82 -14.35 -6.36
N VAL A 311 -12.90 -13.89 -5.74
CA VAL A 311 -14.20 -14.60 -5.75
C VAL A 311 -14.76 -14.66 -7.17
N ILE A 312 -14.73 -13.56 -7.91
CA ILE A 312 -15.18 -13.49 -9.30
C ILE A 312 -14.33 -14.39 -10.20
N ALA A 313 -13.01 -14.40 -10.02
CA ALA A 313 -12.10 -15.24 -10.79
C ALA A 313 -12.32 -16.74 -10.55
N ARG A 314 -12.72 -17.12 -9.33
CA ARG A 314 -12.98 -18.52 -8.94
C ARG A 314 -14.45 -18.95 -9.05
N GLY A 315 -15.37 -18.00 -9.28
CA GLY A 315 -16.80 -18.23 -9.42
C GLY A 315 -17.59 -18.23 -8.12
N SER A 316 -16.97 -18.47 -6.97
CA SER A 316 -17.60 -18.36 -5.65
C SER A 316 -16.58 -18.16 -4.53
N VAL A 317 -17.07 -17.75 -3.35
CA VAL A 317 -16.26 -17.69 -2.13
C VAL A 317 -15.74 -19.08 -1.77
N TRP A 318 -16.58 -20.10 -1.88
CA TRP A 318 -16.25 -21.48 -1.51
C TRP A 318 -15.13 -22.07 -2.40
N GLU A 319 -15.18 -21.82 -3.69
CA GLU A 319 -14.10 -22.22 -4.60
C GLU A 319 -12.81 -21.41 -4.36
N THR A 320 -12.94 -20.18 -3.83
CA THR A 320 -11.79 -19.34 -3.49
C THR A 320 -11.02 -19.87 -2.29
N ILE A 321 -11.71 -20.39 -1.27
CA ILE A 321 -11.10 -20.90 -0.04
C ILE A 321 -10.72 -22.38 -0.11
N LYS A 322 -11.18 -23.11 -1.11
CA LYS A 322 -10.88 -24.52 -1.31
C LYS A 322 -9.38 -24.79 -1.46
N GLY A 323 -8.86 -25.78 -0.74
CA GLY A 323 -7.43 -26.09 -0.68
C GLY A 323 -6.59 -25.05 0.04
N THR A 324 -7.21 -24.19 0.84
CA THR A 324 -6.54 -23.25 1.76
C THR A 324 -6.74 -23.72 3.20
N SER A 325 -6.11 -23.05 4.16
CA SER A 325 -6.36 -23.27 5.59
C SER A 325 -7.80 -22.95 6.03
N MET A 326 -8.60 -22.34 5.15
CA MET A 326 -9.97 -21.88 5.41
C MET A 326 -11.03 -22.75 4.71
N GLU A 327 -10.68 -23.92 4.15
CA GLU A 327 -11.62 -24.74 3.37
C GLU A 327 -12.81 -25.28 4.18
N ASN A 328 -12.69 -25.40 5.49
CA ASN A 328 -13.74 -25.85 6.41
C ASN A 328 -14.68 -24.72 6.88
N VAL A 329 -14.46 -23.49 6.47
CA VAL A 329 -15.30 -22.34 6.83
C VAL A 329 -16.70 -22.49 6.23
N HIS A 330 -17.72 -22.26 7.04
CA HIS A 330 -19.14 -22.28 6.63
C HIS A 330 -19.83 -20.92 6.71
N LYS A 331 -19.20 -19.93 7.34
CA LYS A 331 -19.72 -18.57 7.47
C LYS A 331 -18.65 -17.57 7.07
N VAL A 332 -19.05 -16.60 6.25
CA VAL A 332 -18.16 -15.50 5.83
C VAL A 332 -18.79 -14.20 6.26
N ALA A 333 -18.03 -13.38 6.95
CA ALA A 333 -18.40 -12.01 7.30
C ALA A 333 -17.35 -11.03 6.79
N ILE A 334 -17.80 -9.97 6.12
CA ILE A 334 -16.93 -8.90 5.64
C ILE A 334 -17.41 -7.61 6.27
N ILE A 335 -16.53 -6.96 7.03
CA ILE A 335 -16.79 -5.63 7.61
C ILE A 335 -16.10 -4.59 6.73
N VAL A 336 -16.89 -3.78 6.04
CA VAL A 336 -16.39 -2.70 5.18
C VAL A 336 -16.33 -1.40 5.98
N VAL A 337 -15.13 -0.92 6.26
CA VAL A 337 -14.89 0.33 6.98
C VAL A 337 -14.66 1.43 5.95
N ASN A 338 -15.73 2.16 5.62
CA ASN A 338 -15.73 3.22 4.62
C ASN A 338 -15.66 4.59 5.28
N ALA A 339 -14.53 5.29 5.10
CA ALA A 339 -14.31 6.65 5.59
C ALA A 339 -14.67 7.72 4.54
N GLU A 340 -15.64 7.43 3.66
CA GLU A 340 -16.16 8.37 2.68
C GLU A 340 -16.72 9.63 3.34
N THR A 341 -16.52 10.79 2.72
CA THR A 341 -17.12 12.06 3.15
C THR A 341 -18.12 12.53 2.11
N GLN A 342 -19.09 13.32 2.55
CA GLN A 342 -19.97 13.99 1.62
C GLN A 342 -19.18 14.99 0.74
N PRO A 343 -19.59 15.18 -0.52
CA PRO A 343 -18.99 16.14 -1.43
C PRO A 343 -18.94 17.56 -0.83
N ASP A 344 -17.85 18.28 -1.09
CA ASP A 344 -17.75 19.69 -0.70
C ASP A 344 -18.56 20.55 -1.68
N THR A 345 -19.68 21.10 -1.21
CA THR A 345 -20.58 21.94 -2.02
C THR A 345 -20.27 23.44 -1.93
N LYS A 346 -19.08 23.82 -1.46
CA LYS A 346 -18.73 25.24 -1.30
C LYS A 346 -18.72 26.00 -2.63
N TRP A 347 -18.23 25.35 -3.69
CA TRP A 347 -18.20 25.95 -5.02
C TRP A 347 -19.58 26.18 -5.63
N ASP A 348 -20.60 25.39 -5.27
CA ASP A 348 -21.99 25.57 -5.74
C ASP A 348 -22.64 26.84 -5.18
N ARG A 349 -22.00 27.48 -4.20
CA ARG A 349 -22.49 28.70 -3.54
C ARG A 349 -21.80 29.97 -4.03
N SER A 350 -20.93 29.88 -5.03
CA SER A 350 -20.15 31.00 -5.58
C SER A 350 -20.05 30.88 -7.09
N GLU A 351 -20.17 32.00 -7.79
CA GLU A 351 -19.93 32.08 -9.24
C GLU A 351 -18.43 32.04 -9.59
N GLY A 352 -17.57 32.14 -8.57
CA GLY A 352 -16.12 32.10 -8.73
C GLY A 352 -15.63 30.72 -9.22
N ILE A 353 -14.72 30.73 -10.19
CA ILE A 353 -14.14 29.50 -10.75
C ILE A 353 -13.23 28.86 -9.71
N PRO A 354 -13.41 27.56 -9.36
CA PRO A 354 -12.50 26.86 -8.46
C PRO A 354 -11.08 26.83 -8.99
N GLY A 355 -10.07 26.99 -8.12
CA GLY A 355 -8.66 26.89 -8.51
C GLY A 355 -8.28 25.49 -8.99
N ILE A 356 -7.19 25.38 -9.77
CA ILE A 356 -6.72 24.12 -10.40
C ILE A 356 -6.60 22.98 -9.38
N GLY A 357 -6.07 23.23 -8.18
CA GLY A 357 -5.94 22.21 -7.13
C GLY A 357 -7.29 21.67 -6.65
N ALA A 358 -8.30 22.53 -6.53
CA ALA A 358 -9.66 22.15 -6.15
C ALA A 358 -10.34 21.31 -7.26
N MET A 359 -10.17 21.73 -8.53
CA MET A 359 -10.70 20.97 -9.67
C MET A 359 -10.07 19.58 -9.77
N MET A 360 -8.75 19.48 -9.61
CA MET A 360 -8.04 18.19 -9.65
C MET A 360 -8.47 17.27 -8.49
N SER A 361 -8.64 17.83 -7.28
CA SER A 361 -9.14 17.09 -6.12
C SER A 361 -10.55 16.57 -6.37
N ALA A 362 -11.45 17.42 -6.85
CA ALA A 362 -12.83 17.04 -7.18
C ALA A 362 -12.88 15.96 -8.28
N TYR A 363 -12.08 16.10 -9.34
CA TYR A 363 -12.01 15.11 -10.42
C TYR A 363 -11.59 13.72 -9.89
N SER A 364 -10.56 13.67 -9.03
CA SER A 364 -10.11 12.42 -8.40
C SER A 364 -11.18 11.83 -7.48
N SER A 365 -11.82 12.65 -6.64
CA SER A 365 -12.85 12.19 -5.70
C SER A 365 -14.08 11.63 -6.41
N ILE A 366 -14.57 12.32 -7.45
CA ILE A 366 -15.73 11.86 -8.23
C ILE A 366 -15.49 10.49 -8.85
N GLY A 367 -14.29 10.27 -9.42
CA GLY A 367 -13.92 8.97 -10.01
C GLY A 367 -13.92 7.86 -8.96
N ILE A 368 -13.30 8.12 -7.81
CA ILE A 368 -13.21 7.19 -6.69
C ILE A 368 -14.60 6.86 -6.12
N GLU A 369 -15.45 7.87 -5.88
CA GLU A 369 -16.79 7.69 -5.33
C GLU A 369 -17.69 6.85 -6.27
N ARG A 370 -17.65 7.13 -7.58
CA ARG A 370 -18.38 6.33 -8.57
C ARG A 370 -17.94 4.88 -8.54
N TYR A 371 -16.64 4.65 -8.52
CA TYR A 371 -16.08 3.30 -8.50
C TYR A 371 -16.38 2.56 -7.19
N ASN A 372 -16.46 3.27 -6.06
CA ASN A 372 -16.93 2.71 -4.79
C ASN A 372 -18.35 2.18 -4.90
N LYS A 373 -19.28 2.98 -5.47
CA LYS A 373 -20.69 2.57 -5.65
C LYS A 373 -20.84 1.34 -6.55
N GLU A 374 -20.07 1.27 -7.62
CA GLU A 374 -20.03 0.08 -8.48
C GLU A 374 -19.48 -1.15 -7.72
N THR A 375 -18.45 -0.95 -6.88
CA THR A 375 -17.88 -2.02 -6.08
C THR A 375 -18.86 -2.52 -5.01
N GLU A 376 -19.57 -1.62 -4.33
CA GLU A 376 -20.63 -1.97 -3.38
C GLU A 376 -21.80 -2.74 -4.06
N ALA A 377 -22.11 -2.39 -5.30
CA ALA A 377 -23.16 -3.08 -6.07
C ALA A 377 -22.80 -4.54 -6.41
N LEU A 378 -21.51 -4.87 -6.49
CA LEU A 378 -21.04 -6.24 -6.71
C LEU A 378 -21.19 -7.15 -5.48
N LEU A 379 -21.46 -6.59 -4.30
CA LEU A 379 -21.73 -7.36 -3.07
C LEU A 379 -23.18 -7.84 -2.97
N LYS A 380 -24.08 -7.26 -3.75
CA LYS A 380 -25.51 -7.57 -3.79
C LYS A 380 -25.81 -8.65 -4.81
#